data_e8ad2163918ba616136598241a10f642
#
_entry.id   e8ad2163918ba616136598241a10f642
#
_cell.length_a   1.000
_cell.length_b   1.000
_cell.length_c   1.000
_cell.angle_alpha   90.00
_cell.angle_beta   90.00
_cell.angle_gamma   90.00
#
_symmetry.space_group_name_H-M   'P 1'
#
loop_
_entity.id
_entity.type
_entity.pdbx_description
1 polymer ?
#
loop_
_entity_poly.entity_id
_entity_poly.type
_entity_poly.pdbx_seq_one_letter_code
_entity_poly.pdbx_strand_id
1 'polypeptide(L)'
;IPFSVRKRLIMEGTRHLPHVTYHDSGPYLISSAVFPSYFQRDEADAVKSQGRLDAAVFIKIAGALGVNRRYIGEEPFSAMTGIYNEILMETLPKAGISCIQIPRIKRDGVPVSASLVRTIIRREEWRELEGLVPESTLAYLTSPEAEPVIRRLKEADCVVHH
;
A
#
# COMPACT_ATOMS: atom_id res chain seq x y z
N ILE A 1 -10.28 5.31 3.98
CA ILE A 1 -11.13 4.10 4.04
C ILE A 1 -10.79 3.37 5.35
N PRO A 2 -11.79 3.02 6.20
CA PRO A 2 -11.58 2.25 7.42
C PRO A 2 -10.87 0.91 7.16
N PHE A 3 -10.13 0.41 8.18
CA PHE A 3 -9.37 -0.83 8.03
C PHE A 3 -10.27 -2.03 7.69
N SER A 4 -11.41 -2.16 8.36
CA SER A 4 -12.37 -3.26 8.12
C SER A 4 -12.87 -3.28 6.68
N VAL A 5 -13.16 -2.12 6.10
CA VAL A 5 -13.58 -2.00 4.69
C VAL A 5 -12.42 -2.39 3.76
N ARG A 6 -11.21 -1.89 4.00
CA ARG A 6 -10.03 -2.26 3.19
C ARG A 6 -9.79 -3.77 3.20
N LYS A 7 -9.87 -4.39 4.39
CA LYS A 7 -9.72 -5.84 4.54
C LYS A 7 -10.79 -6.59 3.73
N ARG A 8 -12.07 -6.19 3.86
CA ARG A 8 -13.16 -6.78 3.08
C ARG A 8 -12.90 -6.67 1.57
N LEU A 9 -12.55 -5.49 1.07
CA LEU A 9 -12.28 -5.27 -0.35
C LEU A 9 -11.10 -6.11 -0.88
N ILE A 10 -10.06 -6.30 -0.07
CA ILE A 10 -8.94 -7.19 -0.41
C ILE A 10 -9.45 -8.63 -0.52
N MET A 11 -10.21 -9.11 0.46
CA MET A 11 -10.75 -10.47 0.46
C MET A 11 -11.66 -10.71 -0.74
N GLU A 12 -12.55 -9.78 -1.06
CA GLU A 12 -13.43 -9.85 -2.21
C GLU A 12 -12.67 -9.82 -3.54
N GLY A 13 -11.72 -8.90 -3.67
CA GLY A 13 -10.91 -8.74 -4.89
C GLY A 13 -9.98 -9.92 -5.18
N THR A 14 -9.62 -10.69 -4.15
CA THR A 14 -8.72 -11.85 -4.28
C THR A 14 -9.42 -13.21 -4.11
N ARG A 15 -10.76 -13.24 -4.00
CA ARG A 15 -11.55 -14.47 -3.79
C ARG A 15 -11.36 -15.53 -4.88
N HIS A 16 -10.94 -15.11 -6.07
CA HIS A 16 -10.66 -16.00 -7.20
C HIS A 16 -9.32 -16.73 -7.08
N LEU A 17 -8.47 -16.32 -6.15
CA LEU A 17 -7.17 -16.95 -5.91
C LEU A 17 -7.33 -18.07 -4.90
N PRO A 18 -6.88 -19.30 -5.21
CA PRO A 18 -6.86 -20.41 -4.24
C PRO A 18 -5.77 -20.19 -3.19
N HIS A 19 -5.97 -20.77 -2.01
CA HIS A 19 -4.96 -20.83 -0.95
C HIS A 19 -4.48 -19.48 -0.40
N VAL A 20 -5.34 -18.45 -0.41
CA VAL A 20 -5.05 -17.15 0.20
C VAL A 20 -5.42 -17.18 1.69
N THR A 21 -4.49 -16.80 2.54
CA THR A 21 -4.71 -16.61 3.98
C THR A 21 -4.55 -15.13 4.34
N TYR A 22 -5.47 -14.57 5.12
CA TYR A 22 -5.46 -13.17 5.53
C TYR A 22 -5.07 -13.07 7.00
N HIS A 23 -3.93 -12.44 7.25
CA HIS A 23 -3.45 -12.17 8.60
C HIS A 23 -3.57 -10.69 8.92
N ASP A 24 -4.05 -10.38 10.12
CA ASP A 24 -3.97 -9.03 10.65
C ASP A 24 -2.57 -8.83 11.24
N SER A 25 -1.92 -7.73 10.86
CA SER A 25 -0.57 -7.41 11.31
C SER A 25 -0.49 -7.08 12.81
N GLY A 26 -1.63 -6.74 13.43
CA GLY A 26 -1.67 -6.34 14.83
C GLY A 26 -0.74 -5.15 15.13
N PRO A 27 -0.19 -5.07 16.36
CA PRO A 27 0.70 -3.98 16.78
C PRO A 27 2.15 -4.13 16.28
N TYR A 28 2.46 -5.17 15.51
CA TYR A 28 3.84 -5.49 15.09
C TYR A 28 4.31 -4.74 13.84
N LEU A 29 3.42 -4.04 13.13
CA LEU A 29 3.84 -3.19 12.02
C LEU A 29 4.40 -1.88 12.55
N ILE A 30 5.62 -1.60 12.12
CA ILE A 30 6.29 -0.34 12.41
C ILE A 30 5.57 0.78 11.66
N SER A 31 5.07 1.74 12.40
CA SER A 31 4.47 2.97 11.88
C SER A 31 5.20 4.18 12.44
N SER A 32 5.02 5.33 11.83
CA SER A 32 5.53 6.61 12.34
C SER A 32 5.12 6.90 13.79
N ALA A 33 3.99 6.31 14.26
CA ALA A 33 3.54 6.43 15.65
C ALA A 33 4.33 5.53 16.62
N VAL A 34 4.90 4.43 16.14
CA VAL A 34 5.65 3.47 16.96
C VAL A 34 7.16 3.76 16.93
N PHE A 35 7.64 4.40 15.87
CA PHE A 35 9.05 4.77 15.72
C PHE A 35 9.14 6.29 15.50
N PRO A 36 9.28 7.09 16.56
CA PRO A 36 9.44 8.54 16.42
C PRO A 36 10.74 8.85 15.68
N SER A 37 10.64 9.54 14.56
CA SER A 37 11.79 10.09 13.81
C SER A 37 12.57 11.17 14.59
N TYR A 38 12.22 11.35 15.85
CA TYR A 38 12.74 12.40 16.75
C TYR A 38 14.26 12.41 16.94
N PHE A 39 14.93 11.30 16.67
CA PHE A 39 16.37 11.15 16.86
C PHE A 39 17.19 11.19 15.57
N GLN A 40 16.57 11.43 14.44
CA GLN A 40 17.29 11.38 13.16
C GLN A 40 17.30 12.77 12.52
N ARG A 41 18.49 13.21 12.13
CA ARG A 41 18.74 14.55 11.56
C ARG A 41 18.33 14.68 10.09
N ASP A 42 18.07 13.57 9.40
CA ASP A 42 17.72 13.51 7.99
C ASP A 42 16.53 12.55 7.79
N GLU A 43 15.53 12.99 7.02
CA GLU A 43 14.35 12.18 6.67
C GLU A 43 14.74 10.89 5.94
N ALA A 44 15.74 10.93 5.07
CA ALA A 44 16.20 9.76 4.32
C ALA A 44 16.83 8.70 5.25
N ASP A 45 17.57 9.11 6.26
CA ASP A 45 18.16 8.20 7.24
C ASP A 45 17.09 7.62 8.17
N ALA A 46 16.05 8.39 8.50
CA ALA A 46 14.90 7.90 9.23
C ALA A 46 14.21 6.77 8.46
N VAL A 47 13.95 6.97 7.18
CA VAL A 47 13.32 5.97 6.30
C VAL A 47 14.17 4.72 6.18
N LYS A 48 15.48 4.87 5.99
CA LYS A 48 16.41 3.72 5.92
C LYS A 48 16.39 2.90 7.20
N SER A 49 16.43 3.55 8.35
CA SER A 49 16.41 2.87 9.66
C SER A 49 15.10 2.16 9.91
N GLN A 50 13.97 2.81 9.61
CA GLN A 50 12.62 2.21 9.70
C GLN A 50 12.47 1.04 8.74
N GLY A 51 12.92 1.19 7.49
CA GLY A 51 12.86 0.14 6.48
C GLY A 51 13.68 -1.09 6.87
N ARG A 52 14.88 -0.90 7.44
CA ARG A 52 15.71 -2.02 7.93
C ARG A 52 15.05 -2.74 9.10
N LEU A 53 14.46 -2.00 10.02
CA LEU A 53 13.78 -2.58 11.18
C LEU A 53 12.53 -3.37 10.73
N ASP A 54 11.71 -2.80 9.80
CA ASP A 54 10.55 -3.48 9.23
C ASP A 54 10.97 -4.77 8.50
N ALA A 55 12.03 -4.71 7.69
CA ALA A 55 12.59 -5.88 7.03
C ALA A 55 13.03 -6.96 8.04
N ALA A 56 13.68 -6.58 9.14
CA ALA A 56 14.11 -7.51 10.19
C ALA A 56 12.91 -8.16 10.91
N VAL A 57 11.86 -7.40 11.21
CA VAL A 57 10.61 -7.94 11.78
C VAL A 57 9.94 -8.88 10.79
N PHE A 58 9.84 -8.47 9.51
CA PHE A 58 9.26 -9.31 8.46
C PHE A 58 10.01 -10.64 8.31
N ILE A 59 11.35 -10.63 8.32
CA ILE A 59 12.16 -11.86 8.23
C ILE A 59 11.83 -12.84 9.35
N LYS A 60 11.65 -12.37 10.57
CA LYS A 60 11.24 -13.22 11.71
C LYS A 60 9.85 -13.82 11.52
N ILE A 61 8.89 -13.01 11.09
CA ILE A 61 7.51 -13.46 10.82
C ILE A 61 7.51 -14.45 9.65
N ALA A 62 8.22 -14.14 8.57
CA ALA A 62 8.35 -15.00 7.40
C ALA A 62 8.95 -16.37 7.76
N GLY A 63 9.98 -16.38 8.58
CA GLY A 63 10.58 -17.64 9.09
C GLY A 63 9.60 -18.47 9.90
N ALA A 64 8.82 -17.85 10.79
CA ALA A 64 7.81 -18.53 11.60
C ALA A 64 6.65 -19.10 10.75
N LEU A 65 6.31 -18.44 9.65
CA LEU A 65 5.22 -18.85 8.75
C LEU A 65 5.69 -19.70 7.54
N GLY A 66 6.99 -19.95 7.40
CA GLY A 66 7.54 -20.66 6.25
C GLY A 66 7.45 -19.87 4.93
N VAL A 67 7.38 -18.54 5.01
CA VAL A 67 7.30 -17.68 3.82
C VAL A 67 8.70 -17.55 3.20
N ASN A 68 8.84 -17.93 1.93
CA ASN A 68 10.08 -17.89 1.20
C ASN A 68 10.10 -16.87 0.04
N ARG A 69 9.01 -16.10 -0.15
CA ARG A 69 8.88 -15.14 -1.24
C ARG A 69 8.05 -13.93 -0.82
N ARG A 70 8.50 -12.74 -1.19
CA ARG A 70 7.77 -11.48 -1.00
C ARG A 70 7.65 -10.75 -2.35
N TYR A 71 6.46 -10.30 -2.65
CA TYR A 71 6.20 -9.44 -3.81
C TYR A 71 6.08 -8.00 -3.37
N ILE A 72 6.71 -7.08 -4.10
CA ILE A 72 6.64 -5.64 -3.91
C ILE A 72 6.26 -4.96 -5.22
N GLY A 73 5.50 -3.87 -5.16
CA GLY A 73 5.19 -3.09 -6.35
C GLY A 73 6.32 -2.14 -6.72
N GLU A 74 6.55 -1.95 -8.02
CA GLU A 74 7.38 -0.85 -8.53
C GLU A 74 6.85 0.50 -8.02
N GLU A 75 7.74 1.43 -7.63
CA GLU A 75 7.37 2.75 -7.14
C GLU A 75 8.13 3.86 -7.87
N PRO A 76 7.55 4.42 -8.93
CA PRO A 76 8.21 5.46 -9.73
C PRO A 76 8.02 6.87 -9.18
N PHE A 77 7.13 7.09 -8.18
CA PHE A 77 6.73 8.44 -7.77
C PHE A 77 7.21 8.84 -6.38
N SER A 78 7.28 7.88 -5.46
CA SER A 78 7.68 8.13 -4.07
C SER A 78 9.12 7.72 -3.84
N ALA A 79 10.02 8.69 -3.71
CA ALA A 79 11.42 8.42 -3.38
C ALA A 79 11.56 7.61 -2.07
N MET A 80 10.71 7.89 -1.07
CA MET A 80 10.69 7.19 0.21
C MET A 80 10.34 5.71 0.05
N THR A 81 9.30 5.42 -0.75
CA THR A 81 8.91 4.03 -1.04
C THR A 81 9.97 3.34 -1.91
N GLY A 82 10.63 4.08 -2.81
CA GLY A 82 11.77 3.58 -3.58
C GLY A 82 12.90 3.09 -2.69
N ILE A 83 13.35 3.92 -1.74
CA ILE A 83 14.37 3.57 -0.74
C ILE A 83 13.95 2.34 0.07
N TYR A 84 12.68 2.26 0.49
CA TYR A 84 12.15 1.10 1.19
C TYR A 84 12.22 -0.17 0.34
N ASN A 85 11.84 -0.10 -0.93
CA ASN A 85 11.92 -1.23 -1.86
C ASN A 85 13.36 -1.71 -2.06
N GLU A 86 14.32 -0.79 -2.19
CA GLU A 86 15.76 -1.10 -2.29
C GLU A 86 16.24 -1.88 -1.06
N ILE A 87 15.86 -1.43 0.13
CA ILE A 87 16.20 -2.12 1.38
C ILE A 87 15.65 -3.55 1.40
N LEU A 88 14.40 -3.75 0.98
CA LEU A 88 13.81 -5.08 0.93
C LEU A 88 14.52 -5.98 -0.10
N MET A 89 14.81 -5.44 -1.28
CA MET A 89 15.51 -6.18 -2.35
C MET A 89 16.94 -6.55 -1.95
N GLU A 90 17.60 -5.74 -1.12
CA GLU A 90 18.93 -6.05 -0.59
C GLU A 90 18.89 -7.03 0.58
N THR A 91 17.93 -6.88 1.49
CA THR A 91 17.96 -7.54 2.80
C THR A 91 17.31 -8.93 2.77
N LEU A 92 16.16 -9.08 2.07
CA LEU A 92 15.40 -10.33 2.09
C LEU A 92 16.14 -11.51 1.46
N PRO A 93 16.87 -11.36 0.31
CA PRO A 93 17.62 -12.46 -0.26
C PRO A 93 18.71 -12.99 0.66
N LYS A 94 19.36 -12.13 1.48
CA LYS A 94 20.38 -12.52 2.46
C LYS A 94 19.78 -13.42 3.56
N ALA A 95 18.47 -13.33 3.79
CA ALA A 95 17.73 -14.17 4.72
C ALA A 95 17.04 -15.37 4.06
N GLY A 96 17.34 -15.68 2.80
CA GLY A 96 16.74 -16.79 2.05
C GLY A 96 15.31 -16.53 1.55
N ILE A 97 14.86 -15.27 1.54
CA ILE A 97 13.53 -14.87 1.07
C ILE A 97 13.67 -14.18 -0.29
N SER A 98 13.11 -14.75 -1.35
CA SER A 98 13.09 -14.09 -2.66
C SER A 98 12.24 -12.82 -2.62
N CYS A 99 12.82 -11.68 -3.01
CA CYS A 99 12.08 -10.42 -3.17
C CYS A 99 11.84 -10.15 -4.66
N ILE A 100 10.58 -10.09 -5.08
CA ILE A 100 10.19 -9.96 -6.48
C ILE A 100 9.45 -8.64 -6.67
N GLN A 101 10.01 -7.77 -7.51
CA GLN A 101 9.35 -6.52 -7.87
C GLN A 101 8.39 -6.73 -9.03
N ILE A 102 7.14 -6.33 -8.85
CA ILE A 102 6.08 -6.40 -9.86
C ILE A 102 5.98 -5.03 -10.53
N PRO A 103 6.08 -4.96 -11.87
CA PRO A 103 5.88 -3.70 -12.60
C PRO A 103 4.50 -3.10 -12.33
N ARG A 104 4.39 -1.78 -12.30
CA ARG A 104 3.09 -1.13 -12.20
C ARG A 104 2.24 -1.37 -13.43
N ILE A 105 0.97 -1.64 -13.18
CA ILE A 105 -0.04 -1.67 -14.24
C ILE A 105 -0.13 -0.27 -14.82
N LYS A 106 -0.14 -0.18 -16.17
CA LYS A 106 -0.32 1.07 -16.90
C LYS A 106 -1.63 1.02 -17.69
N ARG A 107 -2.32 2.14 -17.75
CA ARG A 107 -3.44 2.36 -18.65
C ARG A 107 -3.08 3.54 -19.56
N ASP A 108 -3.13 3.34 -20.87
CA ASP A 108 -2.74 4.33 -21.88
C ASP A 108 -1.34 4.94 -21.63
N GLY A 109 -0.40 4.10 -21.21
CA GLY A 109 0.98 4.49 -20.89
C GLY A 109 1.17 5.15 -19.52
N VAL A 110 0.09 5.47 -18.79
CA VAL A 110 0.14 6.11 -17.47
C VAL A 110 0.06 5.06 -16.37
N PRO A 111 1.01 5.04 -15.41
CA PRO A 111 0.94 4.14 -14.28
C PRO A 111 -0.30 4.36 -13.41
N VAL A 112 -1.03 3.29 -13.11
CA VAL A 112 -2.15 3.35 -12.18
C VAL A 112 -1.63 3.63 -10.78
N SER A 113 -2.14 4.68 -10.14
CA SER A 113 -1.74 5.10 -8.80
C SER A 113 -2.95 5.44 -7.93
N ALA A 114 -2.78 5.36 -6.62
CA ALA A 114 -3.81 5.78 -5.68
C ALA A 114 -4.14 7.29 -5.82
N SER A 115 -3.19 8.11 -6.26
CA SER A 115 -3.41 9.53 -6.53
C SER A 115 -4.31 9.73 -7.75
N LEU A 116 -4.07 8.99 -8.83
CA LEU A 116 -4.96 9.01 -10.01
C LEU A 116 -6.38 8.61 -9.63
N VAL A 117 -6.54 7.49 -8.92
CA VAL A 117 -7.86 7.02 -8.46
C VAL A 117 -8.57 8.08 -7.60
N ARG A 118 -7.86 8.71 -6.66
CA ARG A 118 -8.42 9.79 -5.85
C ARG A 118 -8.86 11.01 -6.68
N THR A 119 -8.09 11.38 -7.70
CA THR A 119 -8.43 12.48 -8.60
C THR A 119 -9.71 12.18 -9.38
N ILE A 120 -9.84 10.98 -9.93
CA ILE A 120 -11.04 10.53 -10.65
C ILE A 120 -12.28 10.55 -9.73
N ILE A 121 -12.14 10.04 -8.48
CA ILE A 121 -13.23 10.05 -7.49
C ILE A 121 -13.67 11.49 -7.18
N ARG A 122 -12.73 12.44 -7.02
CA ARG A 122 -13.07 13.84 -6.75
C ARG A 122 -13.85 14.50 -7.88
N ARG A 123 -13.55 14.12 -9.14
CA ARG A 123 -14.23 14.60 -10.33
C ARG A 123 -15.53 13.88 -10.60
N GLU A 124 -15.85 12.83 -9.82
CA GLU A 124 -17.03 11.98 -10.01
C GLU A 124 -17.09 11.29 -11.39
N GLU A 125 -15.93 11.07 -11.99
CA GLU A 125 -15.74 10.41 -13.28
C GLU A 125 -15.76 8.87 -13.11
N TRP A 126 -16.85 8.33 -12.55
CA TRP A 126 -16.96 6.93 -12.10
C TRP A 126 -16.65 5.91 -13.20
N ARG A 127 -16.97 6.22 -14.46
CA ARG A 127 -16.68 5.33 -15.59
C ARG A 127 -15.17 5.16 -15.83
N GLU A 128 -14.38 6.16 -15.48
CA GLU A 128 -12.92 6.07 -15.63
C GLU A 128 -12.27 5.14 -14.61
N LEU A 129 -12.98 4.80 -13.52
CA LEU A 129 -12.50 3.82 -12.54
C LEU A 129 -12.64 2.37 -13.04
N GLU A 130 -13.44 2.12 -14.05
CA GLU A 130 -13.59 0.78 -14.63
C GLU A 130 -12.24 0.30 -15.16
N GLY A 131 -11.81 -0.88 -14.70
CA GLY A 131 -10.51 -1.45 -15.04
C GLY A 131 -9.29 -0.81 -14.36
N LEU A 132 -9.45 0.27 -13.57
CA LEU A 132 -8.39 0.81 -12.72
C LEU A 132 -8.41 0.22 -11.30
N VAL A 133 -9.58 -0.19 -10.86
CA VAL A 133 -9.79 -0.81 -9.55
C VAL A 133 -10.55 -2.14 -9.72
N PRO A 134 -10.43 -3.09 -8.78
CA PRO A 134 -11.27 -4.29 -8.79
C PRO A 134 -12.76 -3.96 -8.75
N GLU A 135 -13.60 -4.82 -9.35
CA GLU A 135 -15.06 -4.64 -9.37
C GLU A 135 -15.66 -4.45 -7.97
N SER A 136 -15.18 -5.20 -6.99
CA SER A 136 -15.59 -5.05 -5.59
C SER A 136 -15.29 -3.66 -5.04
N THR A 137 -14.15 -3.08 -5.41
CA THR A 137 -13.77 -1.72 -5.01
C THR A 137 -14.63 -0.68 -5.72
N LEU A 138 -14.91 -0.86 -7.00
CA LEU A 138 -15.80 0.02 -7.76
C LEU A 138 -17.22 -0.01 -7.16
N ALA A 139 -17.76 -1.21 -6.92
CA ALA A 139 -19.07 -1.38 -6.29
C ALA A 139 -19.17 -0.70 -4.93
N TYR A 140 -18.12 -0.80 -4.10
CA TYR A 140 -18.06 -0.08 -2.83
C TYR A 140 -18.05 1.44 -3.04
N LEU A 141 -17.18 1.96 -3.91
CA LEU A 141 -17.03 3.41 -4.14
C LEU A 141 -18.29 4.07 -4.70
N THR A 142 -19.11 3.32 -5.44
CA THR A 142 -20.39 3.79 -5.99
C THR A 142 -21.60 3.53 -5.05
N SER A 143 -21.36 2.90 -3.90
CA SER A 143 -22.40 2.60 -2.91
C SER A 143 -22.59 3.73 -1.89
N PRO A 144 -23.77 3.83 -1.24
CA PRO A 144 -23.99 4.78 -0.14
C PRO A 144 -23.00 4.60 1.04
N GLU A 145 -22.46 3.40 1.24
CA GLU A 145 -21.46 3.12 2.29
C GLU A 145 -20.19 3.94 2.12
N ALA A 146 -19.81 4.28 0.89
CA ALA A 146 -18.59 5.05 0.60
C ALA A 146 -18.77 6.57 0.78
N GLU A 147 -20.00 7.08 0.89
CA GLU A 147 -20.29 8.52 0.94
C GLU A 147 -19.43 9.29 1.99
N PRO A 148 -19.28 8.81 3.25
CA PRO A 148 -18.44 9.50 4.23
C PRO A 148 -16.97 9.56 3.83
N VAL A 149 -16.47 8.56 3.11
CA VAL A 149 -15.09 8.49 2.63
C VAL A 149 -14.89 9.46 1.47
N ILE A 150 -15.82 9.47 0.52
CA ILE A 150 -15.80 10.36 -0.66
C ILE A 150 -15.86 11.82 -0.20
N ARG A 151 -16.74 12.15 0.74
CA ARG A 151 -16.84 13.51 1.30
C ARG A 151 -15.51 13.97 1.91
N ARG A 152 -14.90 13.18 2.79
CA ARG A 152 -13.59 13.51 3.36
C ARG A 152 -12.50 13.68 2.30
N LEU A 153 -12.56 12.90 1.23
CA LEU A 153 -11.60 12.97 0.15
C LEU A 153 -11.73 14.26 -0.66
N LYS A 154 -12.95 14.78 -0.81
CA LYS A 154 -13.22 16.09 -1.44
C LYS A 154 -12.80 17.25 -0.53
N GLU A 155 -13.09 17.15 0.78
CA GLU A 155 -12.74 18.18 1.77
C GLU A 155 -11.22 18.34 1.96
N ALA A 156 -10.45 17.25 1.86
CA ALA A 156 -9.00 17.27 2.07
C ALA A 156 -8.23 18.15 1.05
N ASP A 157 -8.78 18.43 -0.13
CA ASP A 157 -8.18 19.34 -1.11
C ASP A 157 -8.47 20.82 -0.84
N CYS A 158 -9.53 21.14 -0.08
CA CYS A 158 -9.84 22.52 0.25
C CYS A 158 -8.86 23.13 1.26
N VAL A 159 -8.05 22.30 1.95
CA VAL A 159 -7.13 22.74 3.02
C VAL A 159 -5.71 23.00 2.50
N VAL A 160 -5.36 22.61 1.29
CA VAL A 160 -3.97 22.68 0.76
C VAL A 160 -3.70 23.96 -0.05
N HIS A 161 -4.66 24.87 -0.16
CA HIS A 161 -4.50 26.15 -0.91
C HIS A 161 -4.61 27.37 0.03
N HIS A 162 -3.81 27.39 1.12
CA HIS A 162 -3.53 28.66 1.84
C HIS A 162 -2.06 28.74 2.20
#